data_d8cfe648e77ff5d1ac05b5244e121ad2
#
_entry.id   d8cfe648e77ff5d1ac05b5244e121ad2
#
_cell.length_a   1.000
_cell.length_b   1.000
_cell.length_c   1.000
_cell.angle_alpha   90.00
_cell.angle_beta   90.00
_cell.angle_gamma   90.00
#
_symmetry.space_group_name_H-M   'P 1'
#
loop_
_entity.id
_entity.type
_entity.pdbx_description
1 polymer ?
#
loop_
_entity_poly.entity_id
_entity_poly.type
_entity_poly.pdbx_seq_one_letter_code
_entity_poly.pdbx_strand_id
1 'polypeptide(L)' 'MKVGSLVRYIRDPDMFGVIKEREKFQFITRNYILWNDGYPRIAARLWFDDCELELLSDV' A
#
# COMPACT_ATOMS: atom_id res chain seq x y z
N MET A 1 -10.29 -0.82 -2.31
CA MET A 1 -9.29 -0.66 -1.24
C MET A 1 -9.77 0.30 -0.17
N LYS A 2 -9.45 0.02 1.05
CA LYS A 2 -9.80 0.87 2.19
C LYS A 2 -8.77 0.68 3.30
N VAL A 3 -8.80 1.53 4.32
CA VAL A 3 -7.98 1.33 5.51
C VAL A 3 -8.30 -0.05 6.09
N GLY A 4 -7.28 -0.84 6.36
CA GLY A 4 -7.41 -2.21 6.81
C GLY A 4 -7.27 -3.26 5.71
N SER A 5 -7.35 -2.86 4.45
CA SER A 5 -7.19 -3.80 3.32
C SER A 5 -5.79 -4.37 3.29
N LEU A 6 -5.68 -5.65 2.92
CA LEU A 6 -4.42 -6.32 2.68
C LEU A 6 -4.05 -6.14 1.21
N VAL A 7 -2.85 -5.65 0.97
CA VAL A 7 -2.36 -5.33 -0.37
C VAL A 7 -0.96 -5.88 -0.59
N ARG A 8 -0.58 -5.98 -1.85
CA ARG A 8 0.75 -6.41 -2.27
C ARG A 8 1.32 -5.36 -3.23
N TYR A 9 2.63 -5.12 -3.16
CA TYR A 9 3.29 -4.24 -4.10
C TYR A 9 3.43 -4.96 -5.45
N ILE A 10 2.95 -4.33 -6.51
CA ILE A 10 2.92 -4.95 -7.84
C ILE A 10 4.32 -5.36 -8.32
N ARG A 11 5.33 -4.54 -8.01
CA ARG A 11 6.70 -4.77 -8.49
C ARG A 11 7.52 -5.72 -7.64
N ASP A 12 7.00 -6.08 -6.47
CA ASP A 12 7.68 -7.02 -5.58
C ASP A 12 6.63 -7.89 -4.91
N PRO A 13 6.34 -9.08 -5.45
CA PRO A 13 5.28 -9.95 -4.94
C PRO A 13 5.48 -10.43 -3.50
N ASP A 14 6.72 -10.37 -3.00
CA ASP A 14 7.02 -10.75 -1.63
C ASP A 14 6.72 -9.64 -0.63
N MET A 15 6.39 -8.46 -1.13
CA MET A 15 6.14 -7.28 -0.33
C MET A 15 4.64 -7.06 -0.20
N PHE A 16 4.09 -7.33 0.97
CA PHE A 16 2.66 -7.17 1.24
C PHE A 16 2.46 -6.47 2.58
N GLY A 17 1.29 -5.88 2.78
CA GLY A 17 1.01 -5.16 4.00
C GLY A 17 -0.42 -4.71 4.11
N VAL A 18 -0.69 -3.93 5.14
CA VAL A 18 -2.02 -3.44 5.47
C VAL A 18 -2.05 -1.92 5.31
N ILE A 19 -3.08 -1.43 4.65
CA ILE A 19 -3.28 0.01 4.50
C ILE A 19 -3.63 0.62 5.86
N LYS A 20 -2.82 1.57 6.30
CA LYS A 20 -3.04 2.27 7.57
C LYS A 20 -3.72 3.61 7.38
N GLU A 21 -3.42 4.29 6.28
CA GLU A 21 -4.02 5.60 5.96
C GLU A 21 -4.19 5.72 4.46
N ARG A 22 -5.20 6.47 4.05
CA ARG A 22 -5.43 6.81 2.66
C ARG A 22 -5.65 8.31 2.54
N GLU A 23 -5.03 8.91 1.53
CA GLU A 23 -5.26 10.32 1.18
C GLU A 23 -5.71 10.39 -0.27
N LYS A 24 -6.87 10.99 -0.49
CA LYS A 24 -7.44 11.13 -1.81
C LYS A 24 -7.18 12.54 -2.34
N PHE A 25 -6.54 12.59 -3.50
CA PHE A 25 -6.34 13.83 -4.23
C PHE A 25 -7.26 13.84 -5.46
N GLN A 26 -7.22 14.92 -6.23
CA GLN A 26 -8.12 15.08 -7.36
C GLN A 26 -8.05 13.92 -8.36
N PHE A 27 -6.85 13.41 -8.64
CA PHE A 27 -6.64 12.40 -9.66
C PHE A 27 -6.01 11.12 -9.14
N ILE A 28 -5.53 11.10 -7.91
CA ILE A 28 -4.85 9.94 -7.35
C ILE A 28 -5.26 9.75 -5.90
N THR A 29 -5.15 8.49 -5.46
CA THR A 29 -5.25 8.14 -4.04
C THR A 29 -3.95 7.49 -3.65
N ARG A 30 -3.35 7.96 -2.56
CA ARG A 30 -2.13 7.36 -2.05
C ARG A 30 -2.39 6.71 -0.69
N ASN A 31 -1.55 5.72 -0.38
CA ASN A 31 -1.74 4.88 0.79
C ASN A 31 -0.45 4.80 1.60
N TYR A 32 -0.59 4.90 2.91
CA TYR A 32 0.47 4.58 3.84
C TYR A 32 0.29 3.13 4.26
N ILE A 33 1.32 2.31 4.06
CA ILE A 33 1.24 0.86 4.22
C ILE A 33 2.15 0.41 5.35
N LEU A 34 1.61 -0.43 6.23
CA LEU A 34 2.44 -1.20 7.17
C LEU A 34 2.81 -2.50 6.49
N TRP A 35 4.07 -2.59 6.05
CA TRP A 35 4.57 -3.73 5.29
C TRP A 35 4.93 -4.91 6.20
N ASN A 36 4.99 -6.10 5.60
CA ASN A 36 5.26 -7.34 6.32
C ASN A 36 6.64 -7.40 7.00
N ASP A 37 7.59 -6.57 6.57
CA ASP A 37 8.90 -6.46 7.21
C ASP A 37 9.01 -5.22 8.11
N GLY A 38 7.90 -4.52 8.33
CA GLY A 38 7.83 -3.39 9.24
C GLY A 38 8.17 -2.05 8.64
N TYR A 39 8.76 -2.00 7.45
CA TYR A 39 9.06 -0.76 6.75
C TYR A 39 9.24 -1.04 5.26
N PRO A 40 9.06 -0.03 4.41
CA PRO A 40 9.19 -0.23 2.97
C PRO A 40 10.63 -0.57 2.58
N ARG A 41 10.78 -1.54 1.69
CA ARG A 41 12.09 -1.92 1.14
C ARG A 41 12.63 -0.89 0.17
N ILE A 42 11.73 -0.07 -0.36
CA ILE A 42 12.10 1.02 -1.25
C ILE A 42 12.46 2.21 -0.38
N ALA A 43 13.72 2.57 -0.39
CA ALA A 43 14.28 3.58 0.51
C ALA A 43 13.44 4.86 0.54
N ALA A 44 13.14 5.32 1.75
CA ALA A 44 12.49 6.60 2.04
C ALA A 44 11.09 6.77 1.45
N ARG A 45 10.55 5.79 0.79
CA ARG A 45 9.22 5.91 0.22
C ARG A 45 8.18 5.39 1.20
N LEU A 46 7.27 6.27 1.65
CA LEU A 46 6.27 5.94 2.65
C LEU A 46 4.86 5.79 2.06
N TRP A 47 4.59 6.44 0.93
CA TRP A 47 3.26 6.49 0.33
C TRP A 47 3.28 5.82 -1.05
N PHE A 48 2.22 5.06 -1.33
CA PHE A 48 2.10 4.30 -2.58
C PHE A 48 0.75 4.58 -3.20
N ASP A 49 0.73 4.80 -4.52
CA ASP A 49 -0.50 5.03 -5.27
C ASP A 49 -1.29 3.73 -5.41
N ASP A 50 -2.60 3.84 -5.57
CA ASP A 50 -3.46 2.66 -5.77
C ASP A 50 -2.98 1.80 -6.94
N CYS A 51 -2.50 2.43 -8.03
CA CYS A 51 -2.05 1.69 -9.21
C CYS A 51 -0.77 0.87 -8.97
N GLU A 52 -0.07 1.10 -7.87
CA GLU A 52 1.13 0.35 -7.50
C GLU A 52 0.82 -0.85 -6.60
N LEU A 53 -0.43 -1.01 -6.21
CA LEU A 53 -0.86 -2.01 -5.24
C LEU A 53 -1.85 -2.98 -5.87
N GLU A 54 -1.78 -4.23 -5.45
CA GLU A 54 -2.75 -5.25 -5.78
C GLU A 54 -3.54 -5.59 -4.53
N LEU A 55 -4.86 -5.51 -4.60
CA LEU A 55 -5.72 -5.86 -3.48
C LEU A 55 -5.74 -7.37 -3.28
N LEU A 56 -5.37 -7.82 -2.08
CA LEU A 56 -5.40 -9.23 -1.73
C LEU A 56 -6.65 -9.58 -0.92
N SER A 57 -7.05 -8.70 -0.01
CA SER A 57 -8.25 -8.91 0.79
C SER A 57 -8.77 -7.56 1.28
N ASP A 58 -10.06 -7.35 1.10
CA ASP A 58 -10.75 -6.12 1.49
C ASP A 58 -11.60 -6.38 2.72
N VAL A 59 -10.95 -6.73 3.77
CA VAL A 59 -11.59 -7.12 5.03
C VAL A 59 -12.30 -5.97 5.70
#